data_3f9e14d6d66aeb956e19a2429c3f4b8c
#
_entry.id   3f9e14d6d66aeb956e19a2429c3f4b8c
#
_cell.length_a   1.000
_cell.length_b   1.000
_cell.length_c   1.000
_cell.angle_alpha   90.00
_cell.angle_beta   90.00
_cell.angle_gamma   90.00
#
_symmetry.space_group_name_H-M   'P 1'
#
loop_
_entity.id
_entity.type
_entity.pdbx_description
1 polymer ?
#
loop_
_entity_poly.entity_id
_entity_poly.type
_entity_poly.pdbx_seq_one_letter_code
_entity_poly.pdbx_strand_id
1 'polypeptide(L)'
;MKSKVWLVALALVLLAGCAKEKEEKQFVQHLEFPEQMSLEGKVEMASRLVPTAEQLAWQEQELTAFIHFGVNTFTDREWGDGKEDPALFNPTDLDTDQWCKVLSEAGFKMVILTAKHHDGFCLWPTKTTEHSVASSPWREGKGDVVGDLAKSCQKYGLRLGLYLSPWDRNHPTYGEGDAYNKVYLEQLRELLTNYGEVWEVWFDGANGEGPNGKVQEYNWESVIKLIKELQPNAITAIMGRDVRWVGNESGLGRETEWSATVVPPSSLARAAATKEALGIDEMSNDLGSREMLEKAKELFWYPSEVDVSIRPGWFYHDYESPKTLGALANIYFQSVGMNSSLLLNIPPNREGKLADVDVQRIQELGRFVRQFNARDAVRVFKPFTLEVGDYKEVELNDDQMVSAILLQEEIAKGQRVESFELEALVGNEWRKIGKGTTIGYKRIILLEQPVRATKLRLKLLESRGVANISRLAAHWVPDIEELSLATEGAMMEKKGWKVIAERPFTLELDEMAEMEGFRYTPSGEGDEVITHYTLSGSADGKEWEMLSIGEFGNILNNPIPQYQKLSERKSVKYLRFTGTNHNGRDVVPHIDELDIF
;
A
#
# COMPACT_ATOMS: atom_id res chain seq x y z
N MET A 1 -26.19 -92.19 -14.34
CA MET A 1 -25.97 -91.77 -13.00
C MET A 1 -25.14 -90.48 -13.09
N LYS A 2 -25.76 -89.32 -12.84
CA LYS A 2 -25.17 -88.01 -13.04
C LYS A 2 -24.96 -87.38 -11.67
N SER A 3 -23.68 -87.18 -11.28
CA SER A 3 -23.29 -86.44 -10.07
C SER A 3 -23.24 -84.95 -10.34
N LYS A 4 -24.02 -84.19 -9.59
CA LYS A 4 -24.00 -82.74 -9.60
C LYS A 4 -22.94 -82.23 -8.61
N VAL A 5 -21.93 -81.56 -9.12
CA VAL A 5 -20.95 -80.79 -8.31
C VAL A 5 -21.49 -79.39 -8.12
N TRP A 6 -21.67 -78.97 -6.89
CA TRP A 6 -22.05 -77.61 -6.52
C TRP A 6 -20.76 -76.79 -6.35
N LEU A 7 -20.58 -75.77 -7.20
CA LEU A 7 -19.56 -74.73 -7.03
C LEU A 7 -20.16 -73.61 -6.14
N VAL A 8 -19.62 -73.47 -4.95
CA VAL A 8 -19.88 -72.32 -4.09
C VAL A 8 -18.93 -71.20 -4.51
N ALA A 9 -19.45 -70.21 -5.22
CA ALA A 9 -18.75 -68.98 -5.53
C ALA A 9 -18.81 -68.05 -4.31
N LEU A 10 -17.69 -67.90 -3.62
CA LEU A 10 -17.51 -66.93 -2.54
C LEU A 10 -17.32 -65.52 -3.18
N ALA A 11 -18.38 -64.71 -3.25
CA ALA A 11 -18.28 -63.33 -3.67
C ALA A 11 -17.73 -62.51 -2.50
N LEU A 12 -16.42 -62.20 -2.53
CA LEU A 12 -15.82 -61.14 -1.73
C LEU A 12 -16.29 -59.79 -2.30
N VAL A 13 -17.29 -59.21 -1.68
CA VAL A 13 -17.65 -57.81 -1.87
C VAL A 13 -16.61 -56.99 -1.17
N LEU A 14 -15.64 -56.48 -1.91
CA LEU A 14 -14.77 -55.38 -1.49
C LEU A 14 -15.64 -54.14 -1.38
N LEU A 15 -16.13 -53.85 -0.19
CA LEU A 15 -16.59 -52.53 0.20
C LEU A 15 -15.38 -51.60 0.23
N ALA A 16 -15.02 -51.08 -0.96
CA ALA A 16 -14.24 -49.84 -1.03
C ALA A 16 -15.19 -48.74 -0.54
N GLY A 17 -15.15 -48.51 0.76
CA GLY A 17 -15.71 -47.33 1.35
C GLY A 17 -14.92 -46.14 0.81
N CYS A 18 -15.43 -45.48 -0.25
CA CYS A 18 -15.14 -44.09 -0.46
C CYS A 18 -15.65 -43.35 0.79
N ALA A 19 -14.77 -43.14 1.76
CA ALA A 19 -14.95 -42.10 2.73
C ALA A 19 -15.01 -40.81 1.88
N LYS A 20 -16.21 -40.30 1.58
CA LYS A 20 -16.36 -38.90 1.24
C LYS A 20 -15.71 -38.18 2.42
N GLU A 21 -14.52 -37.57 2.23
CA GLU A 21 -14.06 -36.53 3.11
C GLU A 21 -15.26 -35.62 3.32
N LYS A 22 -15.72 -35.52 4.55
CA LYS A 22 -16.73 -34.51 4.89
C LYS A 22 -16.04 -33.19 4.52
N GLU A 23 -16.49 -32.54 3.46
CA GLU A 23 -16.09 -31.16 3.20
C GLU A 23 -16.29 -30.38 4.50
N GLU A 24 -15.20 -30.06 5.15
CA GLU A 24 -15.24 -29.26 6.38
C GLU A 24 -15.83 -27.90 6.01
N LYS A 25 -16.87 -27.49 6.75
CA LYS A 25 -17.57 -26.22 6.52
C LYS A 25 -16.57 -25.06 6.60
N GLN A 26 -16.34 -24.38 5.49
CA GLN A 26 -15.56 -23.15 5.43
C GLN A 26 -16.38 -21.96 5.98
N PHE A 27 -15.66 -20.99 6.50
CA PHE A 27 -16.21 -19.70 6.91
C PHE A 27 -15.69 -18.64 5.93
N VAL A 28 -16.60 -17.98 5.23
CA VAL A 28 -16.24 -16.98 4.22
C VAL A 28 -16.22 -15.61 4.86
N GLN A 29 -15.09 -14.91 4.78
CA GLN A 29 -14.84 -13.55 5.23
C GLN A 29 -14.91 -13.33 6.74
N HIS A 30 -15.79 -13.99 7.48
CA HIS A 30 -16.01 -13.75 8.89
C HIS A 30 -16.44 -15.02 9.63
N LEU A 31 -15.99 -15.18 10.86
CA LEU A 31 -16.49 -16.17 11.80
C LEU A 31 -16.58 -15.62 13.22
N GLU A 32 -17.54 -16.12 13.98
CA GLU A 32 -17.67 -15.90 15.42
C GLU A 32 -17.29 -17.16 16.18
N PHE A 33 -16.49 -17.03 17.23
CA PHE A 33 -16.14 -18.15 18.08
C PHE A 33 -17.26 -18.39 19.12
N PRO A 34 -17.72 -19.64 19.31
CA PRO A 34 -18.62 -19.97 20.40
C PRO A 34 -18.07 -19.55 21.76
N GLU A 35 -18.94 -19.13 22.67
CA GLU A 35 -18.55 -18.84 24.05
C GLU A 35 -17.85 -20.04 24.68
N GLN A 36 -16.80 -19.79 25.47
CA GLN A 36 -16.02 -20.80 26.19
C GLN A 36 -15.31 -21.84 25.31
N MET A 37 -15.13 -21.56 23.99
CA MET A 37 -14.34 -22.43 23.13
C MET A 37 -12.88 -22.47 23.57
N SER A 38 -12.26 -23.66 23.56
CA SER A 38 -10.83 -23.80 23.84
C SER A 38 -9.99 -23.14 22.73
N LEU A 39 -8.72 -22.81 23.03
CA LEU A 39 -7.80 -22.26 22.03
C LEU A 39 -7.63 -23.20 20.84
N GLU A 40 -7.52 -24.51 21.08
CA GLU A 40 -7.40 -25.52 20.02
C GLU A 40 -8.63 -25.48 19.09
N GLY A 41 -9.82 -25.35 19.65
CA GLY A 41 -11.05 -25.21 18.88
C GLY A 41 -11.09 -23.93 18.04
N LYS A 42 -10.62 -22.82 18.62
CA LYS A 42 -10.50 -21.54 17.87
C LYS A 42 -9.47 -21.64 16.73
N VAL A 43 -8.33 -22.25 16.98
CA VAL A 43 -7.28 -22.49 15.96
C VAL A 43 -7.81 -23.35 14.81
N GLU A 44 -8.55 -24.43 15.13
CA GLU A 44 -9.20 -25.27 14.14
C GLU A 44 -10.23 -24.48 13.31
N MET A 45 -11.11 -23.71 13.95
CA MET A 45 -12.06 -22.85 13.22
C MET A 45 -11.34 -21.81 12.36
N ALA A 46 -10.30 -21.15 12.88
CA ALA A 46 -9.50 -20.15 12.17
C ALA A 46 -8.85 -20.73 10.90
N SER A 47 -8.43 -22.00 10.92
CA SER A 47 -7.85 -22.69 9.75
C SER A 47 -8.81 -22.83 8.57
N ARG A 48 -10.11 -22.68 8.81
CA ARG A 48 -11.19 -22.80 7.82
C ARG A 48 -11.78 -21.46 7.37
N LEU A 49 -11.26 -20.34 7.88
CA LEU A 49 -11.63 -19.01 7.39
C LEU A 49 -10.96 -18.75 6.03
N VAL A 50 -11.75 -18.32 5.05
CA VAL A 50 -11.33 -18.12 3.66
C VAL A 50 -11.79 -16.75 3.14
N PRO A 51 -11.11 -16.20 2.09
CA PRO A 51 -11.56 -14.98 1.42
C PRO A 51 -12.90 -15.16 0.71
N THR A 52 -13.57 -14.05 0.40
CA THR A 52 -14.53 -14.02 -0.70
C THR A 52 -13.82 -14.18 -2.04
N ALA A 53 -14.59 -14.46 -3.11
CA ALA A 53 -14.01 -14.53 -4.46
C ALA A 53 -13.39 -13.18 -4.87
N GLU A 54 -14.00 -12.07 -4.48
CA GLU A 54 -13.55 -10.71 -4.76
C GLU A 54 -12.26 -10.39 -3.98
N GLN A 55 -12.18 -10.75 -2.69
CA GLN A 55 -10.96 -10.59 -1.89
C GLN A 55 -9.80 -11.43 -2.44
N LEU A 56 -10.06 -12.67 -2.89
CA LEU A 56 -9.05 -13.50 -3.54
C LEU A 56 -8.55 -12.83 -4.82
N ALA A 57 -9.46 -12.42 -5.71
CA ALA A 57 -9.12 -11.74 -6.96
C ALA A 57 -8.41 -10.39 -6.74
N TRP A 58 -8.65 -9.73 -5.60
CA TRP A 58 -7.96 -8.51 -5.20
C TRP A 58 -6.51 -8.82 -4.74
N GLN A 59 -6.30 -9.81 -3.88
CA GLN A 59 -4.96 -10.21 -3.45
C GLN A 59 -4.08 -10.66 -4.63
N GLU A 60 -4.67 -11.32 -5.64
CA GLU A 60 -3.97 -11.74 -6.85
C GLU A 60 -3.49 -10.60 -7.76
N GLN A 61 -3.94 -9.37 -7.55
CA GLN A 61 -3.49 -8.21 -8.33
C GLN A 61 -2.07 -7.78 -7.94
N GLU A 62 -1.71 -7.89 -6.68
CA GLU A 62 -0.41 -7.53 -6.09
C GLU A 62 -0.04 -6.04 -6.21
N LEU A 63 -0.19 -5.45 -7.42
CA LEU A 63 0.20 -4.08 -7.74
C LEU A 63 -1.00 -3.25 -8.19
N THR A 64 -1.33 -2.26 -7.40
CA THR A 64 -2.34 -1.24 -7.69
C THR A 64 -1.69 0.14 -7.74
N ALA A 65 -2.06 0.96 -8.70
CA ALA A 65 -1.61 2.35 -8.79
C ALA A 65 -2.59 3.28 -8.07
N PHE A 66 -2.07 4.19 -7.29
CA PHE A 66 -2.82 5.30 -6.73
C PHE A 66 -2.51 6.57 -7.53
N ILE A 67 -3.49 7.40 -7.80
CA ILE A 67 -3.34 8.67 -8.51
C ILE A 67 -3.93 9.78 -7.63
N HIS A 68 -3.03 10.52 -6.97
CA HIS A 68 -3.40 11.77 -6.31
C HIS A 68 -3.30 12.90 -7.33
N PHE A 69 -4.44 13.40 -7.75
CA PHE A 69 -4.58 14.52 -8.66
C PHE A 69 -5.79 15.35 -8.25
N GLY A 70 -5.67 16.66 -8.25
CA GLY A 70 -6.75 17.52 -7.79
C GLY A 70 -6.31 18.99 -7.71
N VAL A 71 -7.07 19.82 -7.03
CA VAL A 71 -6.73 21.24 -6.84
C VAL A 71 -5.41 21.41 -6.07
N ASN A 72 -5.05 20.45 -5.21
CA ASN A 72 -3.79 20.45 -4.46
C ASN A 72 -2.55 20.39 -5.35
N THR A 73 -2.62 19.72 -6.50
CA THR A 73 -1.56 19.76 -7.52
C THR A 73 -1.26 21.20 -7.99
N PHE A 74 -2.27 22.07 -8.02
CA PHE A 74 -2.14 23.44 -8.51
C PHE A 74 -1.84 24.45 -7.40
N THR A 75 -2.11 24.10 -6.14
CA THR A 75 -1.80 24.94 -4.98
C THR A 75 -0.50 24.60 -4.30
N ASP A 76 0.16 23.52 -4.74
CA ASP A 76 1.41 23.02 -4.18
C ASP A 76 1.28 22.62 -2.70
N ARG A 77 0.18 21.92 -2.38
CA ARG A 77 -0.16 21.47 -1.01
C ARG A 77 -0.48 19.99 -0.98
N GLU A 78 -0.19 19.36 0.16
CA GLU A 78 -0.63 17.99 0.46
C GLU A 78 -2.10 17.97 0.89
N TRP A 79 -2.48 18.87 1.77
CA TRP A 79 -3.85 18.99 2.26
C TRP A 79 -4.38 20.41 2.03
N GLY A 80 -5.30 20.54 1.11
CA GLY A 80 -6.02 21.78 0.91
C GLY A 80 -6.86 22.16 2.13
N ASP A 81 -7.23 23.43 2.23
CA ASP A 81 -8.03 23.94 3.35
C ASP A 81 -9.54 23.99 3.05
N GLY A 82 -9.95 23.56 1.86
CA GLY A 82 -11.34 23.56 1.40
C GLY A 82 -11.83 24.93 0.90
N LYS A 83 -10.91 25.90 0.72
CA LYS A 83 -11.23 27.25 0.24
C LYS A 83 -10.56 27.56 -1.09
N GLU A 84 -9.96 26.56 -1.70
CA GLU A 84 -9.30 26.69 -2.99
C GLU A 84 -10.30 27.15 -4.04
N ASP A 85 -9.91 28.17 -4.82
CA ASP A 85 -10.73 28.60 -5.97
C ASP A 85 -10.73 27.48 -7.03
N PRO A 86 -11.90 26.95 -7.42
CA PRO A 86 -12.01 25.98 -8.51
C PRO A 86 -11.31 26.40 -9.80
N ALA A 87 -11.14 27.70 -10.03
CA ALA A 87 -10.45 28.23 -11.20
C ALA A 87 -8.94 27.89 -11.23
N LEU A 88 -8.35 27.49 -10.10
CA LEU A 88 -6.95 27.04 -10.04
C LEU A 88 -6.76 25.69 -10.73
N PHE A 89 -7.77 24.81 -10.70
CA PHE A 89 -7.71 23.53 -11.39
C PHE A 89 -7.82 23.73 -12.91
N ASN A 90 -6.69 23.72 -13.60
CA ASN A 90 -6.65 23.97 -15.05
C ASN A 90 -5.51 23.20 -15.73
N PRO A 91 -5.56 21.86 -15.79
CA PRO A 91 -4.54 21.08 -16.48
C PRO A 91 -4.51 21.42 -17.97
N THR A 92 -3.31 21.68 -18.50
CA THR A 92 -3.13 22.15 -19.89
C THR A 92 -3.18 21.02 -20.91
N ASP A 93 -2.88 19.78 -20.49
CA ASP A 93 -2.77 18.62 -21.40
C ASP A 93 -3.05 17.30 -20.66
N LEU A 94 -4.23 17.22 -19.99
CA LEU A 94 -4.62 16.00 -19.26
C LEU A 94 -4.63 14.79 -20.20
N ASP A 95 -3.81 13.77 -19.85
CA ASP A 95 -3.65 12.56 -20.62
C ASP A 95 -3.76 11.30 -19.74
N THR A 96 -4.99 10.88 -19.44
CA THR A 96 -5.25 9.64 -18.70
C THR A 96 -4.88 8.37 -19.49
N ASP A 97 -4.77 8.47 -20.81
CA ASP A 97 -4.27 7.38 -21.66
C ASP A 97 -2.77 7.12 -21.40
N GLN A 98 -1.97 8.20 -21.24
CA GLN A 98 -0.57 8.08 -20.85
C GLN A 98 -0.45 7.39 -19.47
N TRP A 99 -1.26 7.80 -18.49
CA TRP A 99 -1.26 7.16 -17.16
C TRP A 99 -1.49 5.65 -17.28
N CYS A 100 -2.62 5.27 -17.86
CA CYS A 100 -3.02 3.87 -17.98
C CYS A 100 -2.06 3.03 -18.83
N LYS A 101 -1.52 3.59 -19.91
CA LYS A 101 -0.55 2.90 -20.75
C LYS A 101 0.72 2.56 -19.98
N VAL A 102 1.32 3.55 -19.29
CA VAL A 102 2.55 3.37 -18.51
C VAL A 102 2.33 2.32 -17.41
N LEU A 103 1.23 2.43 -16.67
CA LEU A 103 0.90 1.53 -15.57
C LEU A 103 0.65 0.09 -16.05
N SER A 104 -0.14 -0.09 -17.12
CA SER A 104 -0.40 -1.41 -17.72
C SER A 104 0.90 -2.07 -18.23
N GLU A 105 1.76 -1.33 -18.93
CA GLU A 105 3.05 -1.81 -19.41
C GLU A 105 4.01 -2.17 -18.26
N ALA A 106 3.92 -1.49 -17.13
CA ALA A 106 4.69 -1.80 -15.92
C ALA A 106 4.14 -3.01 -15.12
N GLY A 107 2.91 -3.46 -15.41
CA GLY A 107 2.33 -4.66 -14.82
C GLY A 107 1.30 -4.39 -13.72
N PHE A 108 0.93 -3.14 -13.47
CA PHE A 108 -0.19 -2.80 -12.60
C PHE A 108 -1.50 -3.36 -13.16
N LYS A 109 -2.45 -3.65 -12.28
CA LYS A 109 -3.73 -4.27 -12.62
C LYS A 109 -4.93 -3.37 -12.40
N MET A 110 -4.78 -2.37 -11.55
CA MET A 110 -5.83 -1.43 -11.16
C MET A 110 -5.25 -0.03 -10.98
N VAL A 111 -6.10 0.97 -11.18
CA VAL A 111 -5.81 2.38 -10.89
C VAL A 111 -6.91 2.92 -9.99
N ILE A 112 -6.54 3.49 -8.85
CA ILE A 112 -7.45 4.19 -7.94
C ILE A 112 -7.18 5.69 -8.06
N LEU A 113 -8.21 6.48 -8.37
CA LEU A 113 -8.12 7.93 -8.47
C LEU A 113 -8.74 8.60 -7.24
N THR A 114 -8.07 9.60 -6.68
CA THR A 114 -8.67 10.49 -5.69
C THR A 114 -9.76 11.37 -6.35
N ALA A 115 -10.95 10.80 -6.53
CA ALA A 115 -12.06 11.52 -7.15
C ALA A 115 -12.46 12.78 -6.35
N LYS A 116 -12.33 12.73 -5.03
CA LYS A 116 -12.42 13.87 -4.10
C LYS A 116 -11.45 13.65 -2.95
N HIS A 117 -10.51 14.56 -2.70
CA HIS A 117 -9.63 14.56 -1.54
C HIS A 117 -10.21 15.40 -0.38
N HIS A 118 -9.46 15.60 0.70
CA HIS A 118 -9.92 16.29 1.92
C HIS A 118 -10.34 17.76 1.71
N ASP A 119 -9.80 18.41 0.66
CA ASP A 119 -10.20 19.76 0.25
C ASP A 119 -11.66 19.84 -0.23
N GLY A 120 -12.28 18.70 -0.55
CA GLY A 120 -13.66 18.60 -1.03
C GLY A 120 -13.83 18.85 -2.53
N PHE A 121 -12.74 19.12 -3.29
CA PHE A 121 -12.81 19.35 -4.72
C PHE A 121 -13.10 18.07 -5.50
N CYS A 122 -14.20 18.07 -6.26
CA CYS A 122 -14.65 16.91 -7.02
C CYS A 122 -14.12 16.92 -8.45
N LEU A 123 -13.45 15.83 -8.86
CA LEU A 123 -12.88 15.66 -10.20
C LEU A 123 -13.90 15.23 -11.27
N TRP A 124 -15.18 15.19 -10.92
CA TRP A 124 -16.30 14.92 -11.84
C TRP A 124 -17.36 16.03 -11.69
N PRO A 125 -18.23 16.23 -12.70
CA PRO A 125 -19.25 17.27 -12.66
C PRO A 125 -20.42 16.86 -11.73
N THR A 126 -20.14 16.81 -10.42
CA THR A 126 -21.11 16.46 -9.39
C THR A 126 -22.23 17.50 -9.30
N LYS A 127 -23.42 17.07 -8.88
CA LYS A 127 -24.56 17.94 -8.58
C LYS A 127 -24.63 18.37 -7.11
N THR A 128 -23.71 17.86 -6.27
CA THR A 128 -23.79 18.02 -4.82
C THR A 128 -23.08 19.27 -4.31
N THR A 129 -22.13 19.80 -5.07
CA THR A 129 -21.35 20.99 -4.71
C THR A 129 -20.87 21.73 -5.96
N GLU A 130 -20.66 23.04 -5.82
CA GLU A 130 -19.99 23.87 -6.83
C GLU A 130 -18.46 23.73 -6.78
N HIS A 131 -17.89 23.13 -5.69
CA HIS A 131 -16.46 22.91 -5.55
C HIS A 131 -16.01 21.69 -6.37
N SER A 132 -15.96 21.87 -7.69
CA SER A 132 -15.73 20.78 -8.64
C SER A 132 -15.18 21.30 -9.98
N VAL A 133 -14.79 20.36 -10.83
CA VAL A 133 -14.37 20.63 -12.22
C VAL A 133 -15.42 21.40 -13.04
N ALA A 134 -16.70 21.34 -12.67
CA ALA A 134 -17.76 22.10 -13.35
C ALA A 134 -17.64 23.61 -13.14
N SER A 135 -16.99 24.05 -12.06
CA SER A 135 -16.72 25.47 -11.77
C SER A 135 -15.32 25.92 -12.21
N SER A 136 -14.50 25.00 -12.73
CA SER A 136 -13.18 25.28 -13.28
C SER A 136 -13.26 25.84 -14.71
N PRO A 137 -12.33 26.70 -15.16
CA PRO A 137 -12.21 27.10 -16.57
C PRO A 137 -11.76 25.93 -17.47
N TRP A 138 -11.23 24.87 -16.89
CA TRP A 138 -10.78 23.71 -17.64
C TRP A 138 -11.90 23.11 -18.49
N ARG A 139 -11.65 22.99 -19.81
CA ARG A 139 -12.65 22.54 -20.79
C ARG A 139 -14.00 23.27 -20.71
N GLU A 140 -13.97 24.57 -20.37
CA GLU A 140 -15.17 25.41 -20.24
C GLU A 140 -16.19 24.87 -19.20
N GLY A 141 -15.71 24.29 -18.09
CA GLY A 141 -16.55 23.66 -17.04
C GLY A 141 -17.17 22.32 -17.46
N LYS A 142 -16.74 21.72 -18.57
CA LYS A 142 -17.24 20.43 -19.08
C LYS A 142 -16.26 19.29 -18.87
N GLY A 143 -15.24 19.51 -18.05
CA GLY A 143 -14.24 18.50 -17.71
C GLY A 143 -14.80 17.37 -16.84
N ASP A 144 -14.27 16.16 -17.00
CA ASP A 144 -14.59 14.98 -16.19
C ASP A 144 -13.38 14.06 -16.17
N VAL A 145 -12.53 14.21 -15.14
CA VAL A 145 -11.30 13.41 -15.02
C VAL A 145 -11.63 11.95 -14.73
N VAL A 146 -12.68 11.71 -13.93
CA VAL A 146 -13.13 10.34 -13.60
C VAL A 146 -13.62 9.64 -14.87
N GLY A 147 -14.41 10.34 -15.69
CA GLY A 147 -14.90 9.81 -16.96
C GLY A 147 -13.80 9.53 -17.98
N ASP A 148 -12.77 10.39 -18.04
CA ASP A 148 -11.62 10.17 -18.92
C ASP A 148 -10.80 8.98 -18.44
N LEU A 149 -10.52 8.87 -17.13
CA LEU A 149 -9.79 7.72 -16.58
C LEU A 149 -10.55 6.41 -16.78
N ALA A 150 -11.87 6.37 -16.57
CA ALA A 150 -12.67 5.16 -16.78
C ALA A 150 -12.53 4.62 -18.22
N LYS A 151 -12.54 5.50 -19.23
CA LYS A 151 -12.32 5.14 -20.64
C LYS A 151 -10.90 4.60 -20.87
N SER A 152 -9.90 5.26 -20.28
CA SER A 152 -8.50 4.84 -20.40
C SER A 152 -8.25 3.50 -19.70
N CYS A 153 -8.83 3.25 -18.51
CA CYS A 153 -8.77 1.95 -17.85
C CYS A 153 -9.34 0.84 -18.75
N GLN A 154 -10.51 1.05 -19.34
CA GLN A 154 -11.12 0.10 -20.28
C GLN A 154 -10.21 -0.14 -21.49
N LYS A 155 -9.62 0.90 -22.06
CA LYS A 155 -8.74 0.82 -23.25
C LYS A 155 -7.46 0.02 -22.98
N TYR A 156 -6.86 0.18 -21.81
CA TYR A 156 -5.59 -0.46 -21.44
C TYR A 156 -5.73 -1.71 -20.58
N GLY A 157 -6.96 -2.18 -20.35
CA GLY A 157 -7.24 -3.40 -19.59
C GLY A 157 -6.92 -3.30 -18.10
N LEU A 158 -7.02 -2.11 -17.53
CA LEU A 158 -6.90 -1.86 -16.10
C LEU A 158 -8.28 -1.81 -15.44
N ARG A 159 -8.35 -2.23 -14.19
CA ARG A 159 -9.53 -2.07 -13.34
C ARG A 159 -9.61 -0.64 -12.82
N LEU A 160 -10.81 -0.09 -12.70
CA LEU A 160 -11.05 1.22 -12.12
C LEU A 160 -11.36 1.09 -10.63
N GLY A 161 -10.60 1.82 -9.79
CA GLY A 161 -10.91 2.09 -8.41
C GLY A 161 -11.14 3.58 -8.18
N LEU A 162 -11.91 3.94 -7.17
CA LEU A 162 -12.24 5.32 -6.84
C LEU A 162 -12.04 5.58 -5.35
N TYR A 163 -11.28 6.61 -5.03
CA TYR A 163 -11.17 7.14 -3.69
C TYR A 163 -12.15 8.30 -3.51
N LEU A 164 -12.96 8.25 -2.48
CA LEU A 164 -13.83 9.33 -2.06
C LEU A 164 -13.55 9.66 -0.59
N SER A 165 -12.86 10.79 -0.34
CA SER A 165 -12.52 11.22 1.01
C SER A 165 -13.76 11.31 1.90
N PRO A 166 -13.74 10.67 3.08
CA PRO A 166 -14.74 10.94 4.11
C PRO A 166 -14.60 12.35 4.70
N TRP A 167 -13.38 12.86 4.79
CA TRP A 167 -13.17 14.23 5.23
C TRP A 167 -13.46 15.21 4.11
N ASP A 168 -14.25 16.26 4.39
CA ASP A 168 -14.62 17.31 3.44
C ASP A 168 -14.50 18.68 4.10
N ARG A 169 -13.46 19.40 3.76
CA ARG A 169 -13.14 20.70 4.35
C ARG A 169 -13.86 21.87 3.68
N ASN A 170 -14.64 21.60 2.61
CA ASN A 170 -15.38 22.61 1.86
C ASN A 170 -16.88 22.57 2.14
N HIS A 171 -17.52 21.39 2.14
CA HIS A 171 -18.98 21.31 2.09
C HIS A 171 -19.65 21.87 3.37
N PRO A 172 -20.60 22.83 3.28
CA PRO A 172 -21.16 23.53 4.43
C PRO A 172 -21.94 22.65 5.41
N THR A 173 -22.45 21.48 4.95
CA THR A 173 -23.16 20.53 5.82
C THR A 173 -22.26 19.46 6.43
N TYR A 174 -20.95 19.46 6.16
CA TYR A 174 -20.02 18.55 6.79
C TYR A 174 -20.04 18.74 8.31
N GLY A 175 -20.03 17.63 9.07
CA GLY A 175 -20.19 17.66 10.53
C GLY A 175 -21.63 17.83 11.01
N GLU A 176 -22.62 17.76 10.10
CA GLU A 176 -24.05 17.86 10.42
C GLU A 176 -24.77 16.49 10.34
N GLY A 177 -24.04 15.41 10.55
CA GLY A 177 -24.57 14.06 10.59
C GLY A 177 -25.35 13.67 9.32
N ASP A 178 -26.65 13.40 9.45
CA ASP A 178 -27.49 12.93 8.34
C ASP A 178 -27.57 13.90 7.13
N ALA A 179 -27.38 15.20 7.36
CA ALA A 179 -27.39 16.17 6.28
C ALA A 179 -26.23 15.92 5.32
N TYR A 180 -25.02 15.72 5.84
CA TYR A 180 -23.86 15.40 5.00
C TYR A 180 -23.84 13.93 4.55
N ASN A 181 -24.32 13.00 5.36
CA ASN A 181 -24.46 11.61 4.92
C ASN A 181 -25.27 11.46 3.62
N LYS A 182 -26.32 12.30 3.43
CA LYS A 182 -27.08 12.34 2.16
C LYS A 182 -26.24 12.85 1.00
N VAL A 183 -25.42 13.88 1.20
CA VAL A 183 -24.49 14.41 0.19
C VAL A 183 -23.49 13.33 -0.21
N TYR A 184 -22.87 12.69 0.78
CA TYR A 184 -21.85 11.67 0.57
C TYR A 184 -22.40 10.44 -0.18
N LEU A 185 -23.60 9.99 0.18
CA LEU A 185 -24.28 8.89 -0.53
C LEU A 185 -24.66 9.27 -1.97
N GLU A 186 -25.01 10.54 -2.23
CA GLU A 186 -25.28 11.00 -3.60
C GLU A 186 -24.00 11.07 -4.44
N GLN A 187 -22.88 11.56 -3.88
CA GLN A 187 -21.57 11.51 -4.53
C GLN A 187 -21.17 10.08 -4.89
N LEU A 188 -21.32 9.16 -3.95
CA LEU A 188 -21.08 7.74 -4.21
C LEU A 188 -21.99 7.20 -5.32
N ARG A 189 -23.28 7.53 -5.29
CA ARG A 189 -24.23 7.11 -6.32
C ARG A 189 -23.81 7.60 -7.71
N GLU A 190 -23.43 8.88 -7.84
CA GLU A 190 -22.93 9.41 -9.10
C GLU A 190 -21.70 8.64 -9.60
N LEU A 191 -20.73 8.40 -8.72
CA LEU A 191 -19.48 7.69 -9.04
C LEU A 191 -19.72 6.22 -9.41
N LEU A 192 -20.64 5.53 -8.73
CA LEU A 192 -20.89 4.11 -8.92
C LEU A 192 -21.89 3.79 -10.06
N THR A 193 -22.53 4.81 -10.65
CA THR A 193 -23.51 4.60 -11.74
C THR A 193 -23.07 5.16 -13.08
N ASN A 194 -22.16 6.15 -13.12
CA ASN A 194 -21.86 6.89 -14.35
C ASN A 194 -20.62 6.39 -15.09
N TYR A 195 -19.76 5.58 -14.46
CA TYR A 195 -18.40 5.29 -14.96
C TYR A 195 -18.14 3.81 -15.24
N GLY A 196 -19.19 2.99 -15.29
CA GLY A 196 -19.10 1.56 -15.56
C GLY A 196 -18.76 0.76 -14.31
N GLU A 197 -17.97 -0.31 -14.47
CA GLU A 197 -17.59 -1.20 -13.37
C GLU A 197 -16.50 -0.55 -12.51
N VAL A 198 -16.77 -0.47 -11.21
CA VAL A 198 -15.83 0.00 -10.18
C VAL A 198 -15.41 -1.21 -9.35
N TRP A 199 -14.10 -1.49 -9.32
CA TRP A 199 -13.54 -2.67 -8.66
C TRP A 199 -13.17 -2.44 -7.20
N GLU A 200 -12.87 -1.20 -6.85
CA GLU A 200 -12.54 -0.83 -5.48
C GLU A 200 -13.07 0.56 -5.15
N VAL A 201 -13.65 0.70 -3.98
CA VAL A 201 -13.99 2.00 -3.37
C VAL A 201 -13.11 2.17 -2.14
N TRP A 202 -12.23 3.17 -2.22
CA TRP A 202 -11.24 3.44 -1.21
C TRP A 202 -11.65 4.64 -0.35
N PHE A 203 -11.65 4.45 0.97
CA PHE A 203 -12.03 5.45 1.94
C PHE A 203 -10.87 5.73 2.88
N ASP A 204 -10.44 6.98 2.93
CA ASP A 204 -9.41 7.43 3.86
C ASP A 204 -9.85 7.26 5.32
N GLY A 205 -8.89 6.99 6.21
CA GLY A 205 -9.10 6.97 7.65
C GLY A 205 -9.15 8.37 8.28
N ALA A 206 -8.63 9.39 7.59
CA ALA A 206 -8.62 10.76 8.08
C ALA A 206 -10.04 11.35 8.10
N ASN A 207 -10.41 11.94 9.23
CA ASN A 207 -11.72 12.53 9.47
C ASN A 207 -11.61 13.66 10.50
N GLY A 208 -11.19 14.84 10.03
CA GLY A 208 -11.00 16.03 10.85
C GLY A 208 -12.19 16.99 10.86
N GLU A 209 -11.97 18.21 11.34
CA GLU A 209 -12.97 19.27 11.37
C GLU A 209 -13.26 19.81 9.96
N GLY A 210 -14.53 20.08 9.69
CA GLY A 210 -14.99 20.76 8.50
C GLY A 210 -15.02 22.28 8.63
N PRO A 211 -15.61 23.00 7.66
CA PRO A 211 -15.67 24.48 7.66
C PRO A 211 -16.45 25.07 8.84
N ASN A 212 -17.26 24.29 9.50
CA ASN A 212 -18.05 24.68 10.69
C ASN A 212 -17.40 24.25 12.02
N GLY A 213 -16.16 23.72 12.00
CA GLY A 213 -15.44 23.25 13.18
C GLY A 213 -15.98 21.94 13.80
N LYS A 214 -16.74 21.17 13.04
CA LYS A 214 -17.30 19.88 13.48
C LYS A 214 -16.71 18.73 12.70
N VAL A 215 -16.61 17.57 13.35
CA VAL A 215 -16.23 16.28 12.72
C VAL A 215 -17.50 15.54 12.30
N GLN A 216 -17.49 14.92 11.13
CA GLN A 216 -18.63 14.19 10.59
C GLN A 216 -18.75 12.78 11.21
N GLU A 217 -19.99 12.41 11.57
CA GLU A 217 -20.35 11.04 11.91
C GLU A 217 -20.99 10.33 10.72
N TYR A 218 -20.37 9.23 10.29
CA TYR A 218 -20.79 8.48 9.11
C TYR A 218 -21.72 7.32 9.44
N ASN A 219 -22.77 7.17 8.62
CA ASN A 219 -23.56 5.94 8.55
C ASN A 219 -22.90 4.95 7.58
N TRP A 220 -21.80 4.32 8.02
CA TRP A 220 -21.05 3.35 7.21
C TRP A 220 -21.90 2.17 6.72
N GLU A 221 -22.91 1.74 7.48
CA GLU A 221 -23.82 0.68 7.05
C GLU A 221 -24.56 1.06 5.77
N SER A 222 -25.07 2.29 5.68
CA SER A 222 -25.73 2.81 4.48
C SER A 222 -24.76 2.97 3.31
N VAL A 223 -23.52 3.36 3.58
CA VAL A 223 -22.45 3.49 2.57
C VAL A 223 -22.13 2.12 1.95
N ILE A 224 -21.81 1.14 2.78
CA ILE A 224 -21.48 -0.22 2.32
C ILE A 224 -22.67 -0.85 1.59
N LYS A 225 -23.89 -0.67 2.12
CA LYS A 225 -25.11 -1.18 1.47
C LYS A 225 -25.28 -0.60 0.05
N LEU A 226 -25.12 0.72 -0.09
CA LEU A 226 -25.24 1.37 -1.41
C LEU A 226 -24.20 0.83 -2.40
N ILE A 227 -22.95 0.65 -1.97
CA ILE A 227 -21.90 0.10 -2.82
C ILE A 227 -22.25 -1.31 -3.30
N LYS A 228 -22.64 -2.19 -2.37
CA LYS A 228 -23.00 -3.59 -2.74
C LYS A 228 -24.28 -3.69 -3.56
N GLU A 229 -25.19 -2.71 -3.47
CA GLU A 229 -26.38 -2.63 -4.35
C GLU A 229 -26.02 -2.22 -5.78
N LEU A 230 -25.08 -1.27 -5.95
CA LEU A 230 -24.73 -0.69 -7.26
C LEU A 230 -23.56 -1.42 -7.92
N GLN A 231 -22.59 -1.88 -7.13
CA GLN A 231 -21.37 -2.55 -7.55
C GLN A 231 -21.12 -3.77 -6.63
N PRO A 232 -21.86 -4.88 -6.80
CA PRO A 232 -21.86 -6.01 -5.85
C PRO A 232 -20.47 -6.66 -5.66
N ASN A 233 -19.62 -6.60 -6.69
CA ASN A 233 -18.27 -7.18 -6.69
C ASN A 233 -17.19 -6.20 -6.23
N ALA A 234 -17.52 -4.92 -5.98
CA ALA A 234 -16.52 -3.95 -5.56
C ALA A 234 -15.95 -4.28 -4.19
N ILE A 235 -14.64 -4.18 -4.06
CA ILE A 235 -13.90 -4.21 -2.78
C ILE A 235 -14.07 -2.85 -2.10
N THR A 236 -14.16 -2.86 -0.77
CA THR A 236 -14.18 -1.66 0.06
C THR A 236 -12.96 -1.64 0.96
N ALA A 237 -12.12 -0.61 0.81
CA ALA A 237 -10.83 -0.54 1.47
C ALA A 237 -10.80 0.54 2.57
N ILE A 238 -9.98 0.33 3.55
CA ILE A 238 -9.60 1.09 4.74
C ILE A 238 -10.79 1.31 5.68
N MET A 239 -11.67 2.28 5.47
CA MET A 239 -12.92 2.40 6.22
C MET A 239 -14.01 1.47 5.66
N GLY A 240 -13.62 0.43 4.91
CA GLY A 240 -14.47 -0.60 4.34
C GLY A 240 -14.54 -1.87 5.17
N ARG A 241 -14.95 -2.98 4.50
CA ARG A 241 -15.11 -4.31 5.12
C ARG A 241 -14.20 -5.37 4.55
N ASP A 242 -13.51 -5.08 3.44
CA ASP A 242 -12.83 -6.11 2.65
C ASP A 242 -11.30 -6.05 2.78
N VAL A 243 -10.73 -4.85 2.93
CA VAL A 243 -9.29 -4.59 2.97
C VAL A 243 -8.97 -3.60 4.08
N ARG A 244 -7.91 -3.86 4.84
CA ARG A 244 -7.43 -2.98 5.90
C ARG A 244 -6.14 -2.27 5.49
N TRP A 245 -5.95 -1.09 6.05
CA TRP A 245 -4.67 -0.41 6.00
C TRP A 245 -3.60 -1.17 6.79
N VAL A 246 -2.36 -1.18 6.30
CA VAL A 246 -1.24 -1.84 6.96
C VAL A 246 -0.82 -1.12 8.26
N GLY A 247 -1.11 0.17 8.40
CA GLY A 247 -0.82 0.99 9.56
C GLY A 247 0.33 1.97 9.40
N ASN A 248 0.97 2.02 8.22
CA ASN A 248 2.02 3.00 7.89
C ASN A 248 1.97 3.35 6.41
N GLU A 249 2.56 4.48 6.03
CA GLU A 249 2.67 4.97 4.65
C GLU A 249 4.10 4.88 4.10
N SER A 250 4.91 4.00 4.71
CA SER A 250 6.33 3.83 4.39
C SER A 250 6.61 2.73 3.37
N GLY A 251 5.59 2.01 2.94
CA GLY A 251 5.75 0.88 2.01
C GLY A 251 6.17 -0.43 2.70
N LEU A 252 5.88 -0.58 4.00
CA LEU A 252 6.34 -1.69 4.83
C LEU A 252 5.17 -2.55 5.32
N GLY A 253 5.14 -3.81 4.92
CA GLY A 253 4.32 -4.86 5.52
C GLY A 253 4.92 -5.42 6.80
N ARG A 254 4.17 -6.27 7.49
CA ARG A 254 4.64 -6.97 8.71
C ARG A 254 5.41 -8.22 8.35
N GLU A 255 6.40 -8.56 9.15
CA GLU A 255 7.08 -9.85 9.01
C GLU A 255 6.10 -11.02 9.22
N THR A 256 5.19 -10.91 10.19
CA THR A 256 4.14 -11.90 10.45
C THR A 256 2.78 -11.31 10.06
N GLU A 257 2.41 -11.47 8.79
CA GLU A 257 1.19 -10.87 8.24
C GLU A 257 0.09 -11.92 8.06
N TRP A 258 -1.06 -11.64 8.68
CA TRP A 258 -2.26 -12.47 8.60
C TRP A 258 -3.37 -11.79 7.81
N SER A 259 -3.87 -12.47 6.76
CA SER A 259 -5.15 -12.10 6.15
C SER A 259 -6.32 -12.54 7.05
N ALA A 260 -6.18 -13.68 7.76
CA ALA A 260 -7.12 -14.13 8.79
C ALA A 260 -6.77 -13.50 10.15
N THR A 261 -7.35 -12.35 10.48
CA THR A 261 -6.95 -11.48 11.59
C THR A 261 -8.09 -11.22 12.59
N VAL A 262 -7.73 -10.90 13.84
CA VAL A 262 -8.67 -10.46 14.88
C VAL A 262 -9.10 -8.99 14.74
N VAL A 263 -8.50 -8.24 13.82
CA VAL A 263 -8.83 -6.82 13.59
C VAL A 263 -10.21 -6.72 12.94
N PRO A 264 -11.18 -6.08 13.58
CA PRO A 264 -12.48 -5.87 12.98
C PRO A 264 -12.42 -4.82 11.87
N PRO A 265 -13.22 -4.96 10.80
CA PRO A 265 -13.38 -3.91 9.79
C PRO A 265 -13.71 -2.55 10.41
N SER A 266 -12.99 -1.51 9.98
CA SER A 266 -13.05 -0.16 10.57
C SER A 266 -14.44 0.49 10.47
N SER A 267 -15.25 0.11 9.48
CA SER A 267 -16.64 0.57 9.32
C SER A 267 -17.63 -0.03 10.33
N LEU A 268 -17.22 -1.01 11.14
CA LEU A 268 -18.11 -1.59 12.16
C LEU A 268 -18.14 -0.69 13.40
N ALA A 269 -19.33 -0.37 13.90
CA ALA A 269 -19.51 0.49 15.08
C ALA A 269 -18.73 0.00 16.32
N ARG A 270 -18.48 -1.32 16.43
CA ARG A 270 -17.72 -1.93 17.51
C ARG A 270 -16.20 -1.96 17.31
N ALA A 271 -15.69 -1.50 16.15
CA ALA A 271 -14.30 -1.68 15.78
C ALA A 271 -13.32 -1.09 16.80
N ALA A 272 -13.52 0.17 17.21
CA ALA A 272 -12.67 0.85 18.19
C ALA A 272 -12.69 0.12 19.55
N ALA A 273 -13.87 -0.20 20.07
CA ALA A 273 -14.01 -0.91 21.35
C ALA A 273 -13.39 -2.33 21.31
N THR A 274 -13.46 -3.01 20.17
CA THR A 274 -12.82 -4.32 20.00
C THR A 274 -11.30 -4.21 20.00
N LYS A 275 -10.72 -3.24 19.29
CA LYS A 275 -9.27 -2.99 19.29
C LYS A 275 -8.77 -2.64 20.69
N GLU A 276 -9.46 -1.75 21.40
CA GLU A 276 -9.14 -1.39 22.79
C GLU A 276 -9.17 -2.63 23.71
N ALA A 277 -10.21 -3.45 23.61
CA ALA A 277 -10.35 -4.67 24.44
C ALA A 277 -9.26 -5.71 24.15
N LEU A 278 -8.75 -5.79 22.93
CA LEU A 278 -7.65 -6.68 22.53
C LEU A 278 -6.28 -6.06 22.82
N GLY A 279 -6.18 -4.76 23.07
CA GLY A 279 -4.93 -4.02 23.26
C GLY A 279 -4.12 -3.93 21.97
N ILE A 280 -4.80 -3.73 20.84
CA ILE A 280 -4.19 -3.64 19.50
C ILE A 280 -4.55 -2.32 18.82
N ASP A 281 -3.68 -1.93 17.91
CA ASP A 281 -3.85 -0.83 16.96
C ASP A 281 -3.49 -1.27 15.54
N GLU A 282 -3.45 -0.33 14.62
CA GLU A 282 -3.10 -0.56 13.21
C GLU A 282 -1.64 -0.99 13.01
N MET A 283 -0.74 -0.63 13.94
CA MET A 283 0.68 -0.94 13.88
C MET A 283 1.07 -2.24 14.60
N SER A 284 0.16 -2.82 15.38
CA SER A 284 0.41 -4.03 16.16
C SER A 284 0.84 -5.20 15.29
N ASN A 285 1.80 -5.98 15.77
CA ASN A 285 2.33 -7.15 15.05
C ASN A 285 1.48 -8.39 15.31
N ASP A 286 1.62 -9.39 14.42
CA ASP A 286 1.07 -10.75 14.56
C ASP A 286 -0.42 -10.78 14.94
N LEU A 287 -1.22 -10.00 14.20
CA LEU A 287 -2.64 -9.75 14.46
C LEU A 287 -3.56 -10.98 14.30
N GLY A 288 -3.00 -12.12 14.00
CA GLY A 288 -3.69 -13.40 13.94
C GLY A 288 -3.08 -14.46 14.85
N SER A 289 -2.12 -14.13 15.72
CA SER A 289 -1.43 -15.11 16.59
C SER A 289 -2.37 -15.94 17.44
N ARG A 290 -1.87 -17.07 17.96
CA ARG A 290 -2.64 -17.90 18.91
C ARG A 290 -2.99 -17.13 20.17
N GLU A 291 -2.12 -16.21 20.64
CA GLU A 291 -2.41 -15.31 21.76
C GLU A 291 -3.58 -14.39 21.46
N MET A 292 -3.64 -13.83 20.26
CA MET A 292 -4.76 -13.00 19.82
C MET A 292 -6.06 -13.81 19.69
N LEU A 293 -5.98 -15.02 19.11
CA LEU A 293 -7.13 -15.92 18.99
C LEU A 293 -7.72 -16.29 20.37
N GLU A 294 -6.86 -16.52 21.38
CA GLU A 294 -7.34 -16.82 22.74
C GLU A 294 -8.28 -15.74 23.28
N LYS A 295 -7.94 -14.47 23.07
CA LYS A 295 -8.71 -13.29 23.55
C LYS A 295 -9.88 -12.95 22.62
N ALA A 296 -9.81 -13.28 21.34
CA ALA A 296 -10.78 -12.86 20.33
C ALA A 296 -12.13 -13.56 20.46
N LYS A 297 -13.19 -12.85 20.10
CA LYS A 297 -14.55 -13.39 19.92
C LYS A 297 -14.89 -13.65 18.45
N GLU A 298 -14.19 -13.02 17.55
CA GLU A 298 -14.42 -13.03 16.11
C GLU A 298 -13.10 -13.09 15.34
N LEU A 299 -13.15 -13.55 14.11
CA LEU A 299 -12.01 -13.53 13.17
C LEU A 299 -12.51 -13.09 11.79
N PHE A 300 -11.71 -12.29 11.10
CA PHE A 300 -12.07 -11.72 9.81
C PHE A 300 -11.01 -12.08 8.77
N TRP A 301 -11.43 -12.39 7.55
CA TRP A 301 -10.53 -12.32 6.41
C TRP A 301 -10.44 -10.86 5.99
N TYR A 302 -9.37 -10.20 6.37
CA TYR A 302 -9.18 -8.76 6.24
C TYR A 302 -7.72 -8.47 5.88
N PRO A 303 -7.34 -8.78 4.60
CA PRO A 303 -5.97 -8.64 4.12
C PRO A 303 -5.52 -7.19 4.17
N SER A 304 -4.20 -6.98 4.29
CA SER A 304 -3.59 -5.65 4.36
C SER A 304 -3.25 -5.10 2.99
N GLU A 305 -3.45 -3.80 2.83
CA GLU A 305 -2.91 -2.98 1.77
C GLU A 305 -1.78 -2.11 2.31
N VAL A 306 -0.66 -2.10 1.61
CA VAL A 306 0.50 -1.26 1.88
C VAL A 306 0.48 -0.13 0.89
N ASP A 307 0.23 1.08 1.36
CA ASP A 307 0.24 2.29 0.56
C ASP A 307 1.53 3.07 0.75
N VAL A 308 2.01 3.66 -0.34
CA VAL A 308 3.21 4.52 -0.34
C VAL A 308 3.25 5.33 -1.61
N SER A 309 3.78 6.55 -1.54
CA SER A 309 4.00 7.34 -2.75
C SER A 309 5.37 7.06 -3.37
N ILE A 310 5.44 7.13 -4.71
CA ILE A 310 6.72 7.10 -5.44
C ILE A 310 7.59 8.32 -5.09
N ARG A 311 6.97 9.45 -4.72
CA ARG A 311 7.59 10.70 -4.26
C ARG A 311 7.49 10.84 -2.74
N PRO A 312 8.11 11.84 -2.11
CA PRO A 312 7.89 12.13 -0.68
C PRO A 312 6.42 12.40 -0.37
N GLY A 313 5.78 13.33 -1.10
CA GLY A 313 4.37 13.68 -0.93
C GLY A 313 3.39 12.80 -1.72
N TRP A 314 2.08 12.97 -1.44
CA TRP A 314 1.00 12.31 -2.18
C TRP A 314 0.67 13.05 -3.47
N PHE A 315 0.62 14.39 -3.44
CA PHE A 315 0.46 15.21 -4.63
C PHE A 315 1.82 15.50 -5.30
N TYR A 316 1.78 15.93 -6.56
CA TYR A 316 2.98 16.27 -7.32
C TYR A 316 3.53 17.63 -6.91
N HIS A 317 4.84 17.66 -6.65
CA HIS A 317 5.61 18.89 -6.43
C HIS A 317 6.81 18.91 -7.39
N ASP A 318 7.06 20.07 -8.02
CA ASP A 318 8.12 20.20 -9.05
C ASP A 318 9.54 19.97 -8.49
N TYR A 319 9.74 20.23 -7.19
CA TYR A 319 11.02 20.10 -6.50
C TYR A 319 11.29 18.68 -5.96
N GLU A 320 10.32 17.78 -5.98
CA GLU A 320 10.47 16.41 -5.54
C GLU A 320 10.96 15.48 -6.65
N SER A 321 11.60 14.40 -6.26
CA SER A 321 12.05 13.33 -7.15
C SER A 321 11.48 11.98 -6.70
N PRO A 322 11.28 11.04 -7.64
CA PRO A 322 10.82 9.71 -7.30
C PRO A 322 11.89 8.94 -6.51
N LYS A 323 11.44 7.98 -5.69
CA LYS A 323 12.30 7.01 -5.02
C LYS A 323 13.19 6.29 -6.02
N THR A 324 14.35 5.84 -5.58
CA THR A 324 15.28 5.04 -6.40
C THR A 324 14.66 3.67 -6.76
N LEU A 325 15.14 3.03 -7.82
CA LEU A 325 14.71 1.67 -8.15
C LEU A 325 14.99 0.70 -7.00
N GLY A 326 16.12 0.84 -6.30
CA GLY A 326 16.46 0.02 -5.13
C GLY A 326 15.44 0.16 -4.02
N ALA A 327 15.00 1.39 -3.71
CA ALA A 327 13.95 1.64 -2.72
C ALA A 327 12.61 1.01 -3.14
N LEU A 328 12.19 1.17 -4.40
CA LEU A 328 10.95 0.57 -4.90
C LEU A 328 11.00 -0.96 -4.95
N ALA A 329 12.15 -1.55 -5.29
CA ALA A 329 12.36 -3.01 -5.23
C ALA A 329 12.25 -3.52 -3.79
N ASN A 330 12.83 -2.80 -2.82
CA ASN A 330 12.67 -3.12 -1.41
C ASN A 330 11.20 -3.03 -0.97
N ILE A 331 10.48 -1.98 -1.36
CA ILE A 331 9.04 -1.82 -1.09
C ILE A 331 8.25 -3.01 -1.66
N TYR A 332 8.55 -3.47 -2.88
CA TYR A 332 7.91 -4.66 -3.45
C TYR A 332 8.13 -5.90 -2.59
N PHE A 333 9.35 -6.14 -2.11
CA PHE A 333 9.65 -7.27 -1.24
C PHE A 333 9.02 -7.13 0.15
N GLN A 334 8.96 -5.90 0.68
CA GLN A 334 8.41 -5.64 2.01
C GLN A 334 6.87 -5.49 2.03
N SER A 335 6.20 -5.47 0.87
CA SER A 335 4.74 -5.44 0.76
C SER A 335 4.21 -6.73 0.14
N VAL A 336 4.35 -6.90 -1.18
CA VAL A 336 3.90 -8.10 -1.92
C VAL A 336 4.61 -9.36 -1.40
N GLY A 337 5.89 -9.25 -1.07
CA GLY A 337 6.67 -10.33 -0.48
C GLY A 337 6.35 -10.64 0.99
N MET A 338 5.47 -9.87 1.63
CA MET A 338 5.04 -10.01 3.03
C MET A 338 3.52 -10.22 3.16
N ASN A 339 2.91 -10.94 2.21
CA ASN A 339 1.47 -11.26 2.22
C ASN A 339 0.55 -10.03 2.21
N SER A 340 0.97 -8.91 1.61
CA SER A 340 0.18 -7.68 1.45
C SER A 340 0.08 -7.33 -0.03
N SER A 341 -0.89 -6.49 -0.41
CA SER A 341 -0.91 -5.85 -1.73
C SER A 341 -0.25 -4.49 -1.67
N LEU A 342 0.40 -4.07 -2.77
CA LEU A 342 1.04 -2.76 -2.87
C LEU A 342 0.14 -1.78 -3.63
N LEU A 343 -0.20 -0.68 -2.97
CA LEU A 343 -0.83 0.51 -3.54
C LEU A 343 0.22 1.61 -3.68
N LEU A 344 0.78 1.75 -4.88
CA LEU A 344 1.83 2.73 -5.17
C LEU A 344 1.24 3.98 -5.78
N ASN A 345 1.43 5.13 -5.13
CA ASN A 345 0.98 6.42 -5.65
C ASN A 345 1.96 7.01 -6.66
N ILE A 346 1.43 7.46 -7.79
CA ILE A 346 2.18 8.12 -8.86
C ILE A 346 1.41 9.38 -9.27
N PRO A 347 1.73 10.56 -8.68
CA PRO A 347 0.95 11.77 -8.88
C PRO A 347 1.23 12.41 -10.24
N PRO A 348 0.19 12.76 -11.03
CA PRO A 348 0.36 13.55 -12.25
C PRO A 348 0.77 15.00 -11.93
N ASN A 349 1.56 15.59 -12.83
CA ASN A 349 1.99 16.98 -12.77
C ASN A 349 0.86 17.97 -13.13
N ARG A 350 1.15 19.28 -13.10
CA ARG A 350 0.17 20.34 -13.42
C ARG A 350 -0.31 20.33 -14.88
N GLU A 351 0.41 19.69 -15.80
CA GLU A 351 -0.09 19.48 -17.17
C GLU A 351 -1.22 18.43 -17.19
N GLY A 352 -1.24 17.52 -16.22
CA GLY A 352 -2.14 16.38 -16.15
C GLY A 352 -1.51 15.09 -16.72
N LYS A 353 -0.18 14.96 -16.66
CA LYS A 353 0.60 13.81 -17.10
C LYS A 353 1.47 13.27 -15.98
N LEU A 354 1.79 11.98 -16.02
CA LEU A 354 2.90 11.45 -15.23
C LEU A 354 4.19 12.10 -15.77
N ALA A 355 5.02 12.64 -14.87
CA ALA A 355 6.30 13.24 -15.24
C ALA A 355 7.24 12.20 -15.85
N ASP A 356 8.06 12.59 -16.82
CA ASP A 356 8.94 11.67 -17.56
C ASP A 356 9.84 10.85 -16.63
N VAL A 357 10.33 11.45 -15.56
CA VAL A 357 11.18 10.77 -14.57
C VAL A 357 10.40 9.71 -13.80
N ASP A 358 9.12 9.94 -13.49
CA ASP A 358 8.25 8.95 -12.83
C ASP A 358 7.88 7.83 -13.80
N VAL A 359 7.57 8.17 -15.07
CA VAL A 359 7.34 7.19 -16.14
C VAL A 359 8.53 6.24 -16.26
N GLN A 360 9.74 6.79 -16.35
CA GLN A 360 10.96 5.99 -16.43
C GLN A 360 11.10 5.07 -15.19
N ARG A 361 10.89 5.60 -13.99
CA ARG A 361 11.02 4.86 -12.73
C ARG A 361 9.99 3.73 -12.61
N ILE A 362 8.75 3.96 -13.03
CA ILE A 362 7.69 2.94 -13.05
C ILE A 362 8.01 1.84 -14.07
N GLN A 363 8.54 2.20 -15.24
CA GLN A 363 9.00 1.22 -16.24
C GLN A 363 10.19 0.37 -15.74
N GLU A 364 11.10 0.97 -14.98
CA GLU A 364 12.21 0.26 -14.32
C GLU A 364 11.67 -0.76 -13.29
N LEU A 365 10.76 -0.34 -12.42
CA LEU A 365 10.10 -1.24 -11.46
C LEU A 365 9.38 -2.39 -12.17
N GLY A 366 8.62 -2.09 -13.22
CA GLY A 366 7.94 -3.12 -14.02
C GLY A 366 8.92 -4.12 -14.66
N ARG A 367 10.07 -3.65 -15.16
CA ARG A 367 11.14 -4.55 -15.65
C ARG A 367 11.72 -5.41 -14.55
N PHE A 368 12.01 -4.82 -13.39
CA PHE A 368 12.53 -5.52 -12.22
C PHE A 368 11.59 -6.66 -11.79
N VAL A 369 10.31 -6.37 -11.58
CA VAL A 369 9.30 -7.36 -11.16
C VAL A 369 9.15 -8.47 -12.19
N ARG A 370 9.11 -8.14 -13.49
CA ARG A 370 9.05 -9.15 -14.55
C ARG A 370 10.29 -10.03 -14.58
N GLN A 371 11.49 -9.47 -14.49
CA GLN A 371 12.74 -10.24 -14.51
C GLN A 371 12.87 -11.12 -13.26
N PHE A 372 12.50 -10.61 -12.09
CA PHE A 372 12.47 -11.39 -10.85
C PHE A 372 11.57 -12.63 -11.02
N ASN A 373 10.36 -12.47 -11.54
CA ASN A 373 9.39 -13.55 -11.68
C ASN A 373 9.66 -14.49 -12.89
N ALA A 374 10.43 -14.05 -13.88
CA ALA A 374 10.65 -14.81 -15.14
C ALA A 374 11.58 -16.03 -14.98
N ARG A 375 12.46 -16.03 -13.99
CA ARG A 375 13.49 -17.06 -13.80
C ARG A 375 13.25 -17.86 -12.52
N ASP A 376 12.40 -18.89 -12.61
CA ASP A 376 12.22 -19.86 -11.54
C ASP A 376 13.23 -21.00 -11.72
N ALA A 377 14.11 -21.18 -10.75
CA ALA A 377 15.09 -22.24 -10.76
C ALA A 377 14.51 -23.60 -10.36
N VAL A 378 13.28 -23.67 -9.83
CA VAL A 378 12.61 -24.95 -9.50
C VAL A 378 12.25 -25.68 -10.80
N ARG A 379 12.77 -26.90 -10.98
CA ARG A 379 12.62 -27.67 -12.22
C ARG A 379 11.17 -28.00 -12.55
N VAL A 380 10.46 -28.55 -11.58
CA VAL A 380 9.05 -28.92 -11.69
C VAL A 380 8.40 -28.70 -10.33
N PHE A 381 7.39 -27.84 -10.32
CA PHE A 381 6.57 -27.65 -9.14
C PHE A 381 5.20 -28.28 -9.33
N LYS A 382 4.68 -28.90 -8.25
CA LYS A 382 3.29 -29.35 -8.12
C LYS A 382 2.80 -28.95 -6.73
N PRO A 383 1.59 -28.40 -6.59
CA PRO A 383 1.01 -28.13 -5.28
C PRO A 383 1.05 -29.35 -4.37
N PHE A 384 1.28 -29.12 -3.09
CA PHE A 384 1.39 -30.18 -2.08
C PHE A 384 0.86 -29.70 -0.73
N THR A 385 0.63 -30.67 0.15
CA THR A 385 0.25 -30.42 1.54
C THR A 385 1.38 -30.82 2.47
N LEU A 386 1.46 -30.14 3.64
CA LEU A 386 2.36 -30.51 4.74
C LEU A 386 1.61 -30.51 6.07
N GLU A 387 1.92 -31.48 6.92
CA GLU A 387 1.59 -31.47 8.34
C GLU A 387 2.79 -30.95 9.16
N VAL A 388 2.56 -30.58 10.42
CA VAL A 388 3.63 -30.09 11.31
C VAL A 388 4.69 -31.19 11.50
N GLY A 389 5.94 -30.80 11.29
CA GLY A 389 7.10 -31.72 11.32
C GLY A 389 7.46 -32.33 9.96
N ASP A 390 6.59 -32.24 8.97
CA ASP A 390 6.88 -32.68 7.61
C ASP A 390 7.78 -31.71 6.84
N TYR A 391 8.37 -32.26 5.77
CA TYR A 391 9.10 -31.43 4.79
C TYR A 391 8.79 -31.83 3.34
N LYS A 392 9.03 -30.94 2.43
CA LYS A 392 8.98 -31.16 0.98
C LYS A 392 10.28 -30.73 0.32
N GLU A 393 10.85 -31.64 -0.50
CA GLU A 393 11.99 -31.32 -1.37
C GLU A 393 11.52 -30.99 -2.78
N VAL A 394 12.20 -30.03 -3.41
CA VAL A 394 12.07 -29.71 -4.82
C VAL A 394 13.47 -29.67 -5.46
N GLU A 395 13.57 -30.10 -6.71
CA GLU A 395 14.82 -30.06 -7.48
C GLU A 395 14.97 -28.71 -8.19
N LEU A 396 16.19 -28.20 -8.21
CA LEU A 396 16.56 -27.02 -8.98
C LEU A 396 17.11 -27.42 -10.36
N ASN A 397 17.03 -26.51 -11.31
CA ASN A 397 17.69 -26.66 -12.62
C ASN A 397 19.19 -26.45 -12.45
N ASP A 398 19.97 -27.47 -12.77
CA ASP A 398 21.43 -27.49 -12.93
C ASP A 398 22.23 -26.55 -12.00
N ASP A 399 22.29 -26.87 -10.71
CA ASP A 399 23.17 -26.19 -9.75
C ASP A 399 23.08 -24.64 -9.83
N GLN A 400 21.86 -24.12 -9.75
CA GLN A 400 21.57 -22.70 -9.90
C GLN A 400 21.97 -21.87 -8.67
N MET A 401 22.39 -20.62 -8.93
CA MET A 401 22.48 -19.59 -7.88
C MET A 401 21.09 -19.07 -7.54
N VAL A 402 20.77 -19.03 -6.28
CA VAL A 402 19.49 -18.56 -5.73
C VAL A 402 19.76 -17.48 -4.69
N SER A 403 19.04 -16.36 -4.76
CA SER A 403 19.11 -15.28 -3.78
C SER A 403 17.76 -14.95 -3.13
N ALA A 404 16.66 -15.54 -3.63
CA ALA A 404 15.34 -15.40 -3.05
C ALA A 404 14.48 -16.66 -3.20
N ILE A 405 13.64 -16.95 -2.21
CA ILE A 405 12.66 -18.04 -2.25
C ILE A 405 11.26 -17.42 -2.17
N LEU A 406 10.38 -17.82 -3.09
CA LEU A 406 8.97 -17.41 -3.11
C LEU A 406 8.09 -18.59 -2.69
N LEU A 407 7.20 -18.34 -1.75
CA LEU A 407 6.23 -19.29 -1.23
C LEU A 407 4.81 -18.72 -1.36
N GLN A 408 3.82 -19.58 -1.64
CA GLN A 408 2.40 -19.24 -1.60
C GLN A 408 1.60 -20.40 -0.98
N GLU A 409 0.63 -20.05 -0.12
CA GLU A 409 -0.45 -20.95 0.27
C GLU A 409 -1.61 -20.83 -0.73
N GLU A 410 -2.40 -21.89 -0.84
CA GLU A 410 -3.70 -21.86 -1.52
C GLU A 410 -4.74 -21.21 -0.58
N ILE A 411 -4.73 -19.89 -0.50
CA ILE A 411 -5.52 -19.14 0.47
C ILE A 411 -7.04 -19.29 0.30
N ALA A 412 -7.51 -19.75 -0.87
CA ALA A 412 -8.89 -20.21 -1.04
C ALA A 412 -9.30 -21.37 -0.10
N LYS A 413 -8.30 -22.02 0.51
CA LYS A 413 -8.47 -23.05 1.56
C LYS A 413 -8.10 -22.55 2.97
N GLY A 414 -7.79 -21.27 3.10
CA GLY A 414 -7.39 -20.61 4.35
C GLY A 414 -5.88 -20.40 4.45
N GLN A 415 -5.48 -19.47 5.31
CA GLN A 415 -4.08 -19.22 5.68
C GLN A 415 -3.76 -20.02 6.94
N ARG A 416 -2.75 -20.91 6.88
CA ARG A 416 -2.53 -21.90 7.94
C ARG A 416 -1.12 -21.94 8.49
N VAL A 417 -0.10 -21.60 7.69
CA VAL A 417 1.31 -21.65 8.11
C VAL A 417 1.59 -20.60 9.18
N GLU A 418 2.16 -21.02 10.30
CA GLU A 418 2.58 -20.16 11.41
C GLU A 418 4.09 -20.00 11.49
N SER A 419 4.86 -21.06 11.15
CA SER A 419 6.32 -20.97 11.00
C SER A 419 6.90 -22.07 10.13
N PHE A 420 7.99 -21.76 9.43
CA PHE A 420 8.69 -22.67 8.53
C PHE A 420 10.19 -22.44 8.49
N GLU A 421 10.93 -23.44 8.00
CA GLU A 421 12.36 -23.38 7.75
C GLU A 421 12.68 -23.77 6.30
N LEU A 422 13.67 -23.11 5.71
CA LEU A 422 14.18 -23.39 4.38
C LEU A 422 15.62 -23.92 4.46
N GLU A 423 15.87 -25.01 3.75
CA GLU A 423 17.19 -25.60 3.58
C GLU A 423 17.53 -25.75 2.10
N ALA A 424 18.82 -25.68 1.77
CA ALA A 424 19.35 -25.94 0.45
C ALA A 424 20.37 -27.09 0.49
N LEU A 425 20.36 -27.96 -0.53
CA LEU A 425 21.36 -28.98 -0.71
C LEU A 425 22.57 -28.42 -1.46
N VAL A 426 23.64 -28.13 -0.71
CA VAL A 426 24.90 -27.58 -1.22
C VAL A 426 25.95 -28.69 -1.24
N GLY A 427 26.34 -29.13 -2.43
CA GLY A 427 27.10 -30.35 -2.57
C GLY A 427 26.28 -31.56 -2.07
N ASN A 428 26.73 -32.17 -0.97
CA ASN A 428 26.03 -33.32 -0.35
C ASN A 428 25.45 -32.99 1.04
N GLU A 429 25.42 -31.73 1.44
CA GLU A 429 24.99 -31.32 2.77
C GLU A 429 23.76 -30.41 2.70
N TRP A 430 22.77 -30.67 3.55
CA TRP A 430 21.67 -29.75 3.77
C TRP A 430 22.11 -28.60 4.68
N ARG A 431 21.90 -27.36 4.21
CA ARG A 431 22.21 -26.16 4.96
C ARG A 431 20.95 -25.32 5.11
N LYS A 432 20.71 -24.83 6.31
CA LYS A 432 19.66 -23.84 6.56
C LYS A 432 20.02 -22.55 5.84
N ILE A 433 19.08 -22.04 5.04
CA ILE A 433 19.23 -20.81 4.25
C ILE A 433 18.21 -19.73 4.62
N GLY A 434 17.18 -20.06 5.37
CA GLY A 434 16.15 -19.12 5.79
C GLY A 434 15.14 -19.72 6.74
N LYS A 435 14.33 -18.87 7.30
CA LYS A 435 13.17 -19.20 8.12
C LYS A 435 12.12 -18.10 7.92
N GLY A 436 10.89 -18.37 8.24
CA GLY A 436 9.83 -17.38 8.23
C GLY A 436 8.67 -17.80 9.12
N THR A 437 7.75 -16.88 9.29
CA THR A 437 6.51 -17.07 10.04
C THR A 437 5.37 -17.43 9.09
N THR A 438 4.46 -16.49 8.79
CA THR A 438 3.35 -16.72 7.86
C THR A 438 3.79 -16.77 6.40
N ILE A 439 3.02 -17.49 5.57
CA ILE A 439 3.16 -17.46 4.11
C ILE A 439 2.01 -16.65 3.49
N GLY A 440 0.77 -17.11 3.65
CA GLY A 440 -0.40 -16.49 3.05
C GLY A 440 -0.39 -16.50 1.52
N TYR A 441 -0.93 -15.45 0.91
CA TYR A 441 -0.98 -15.35 -0.56
C TYR A 441 0.42 -15.38 -1.17
N LYS A 442 1.38 -14.61 -0.65
CA LYS A 442 2.77 -14.59 -1.13
C LYS A 442 3.75 -14.22 -0.02
N ARG A 443 4.79 -15.03 0.13
CA ARG A 443 5.95 -14.75 0.96
C ARG A 443 7.22 -14.85 0.13
N ILE A 444 8.06 -13.79 0.17
CA ILE A 444 9.38 -13.80 -0.45
C ILE A 444 10.43 -13.72 0.67
N ILE A 445 11.32 -14.67 0.71
CA ILE A 445 12.47 -14.71 1.61
C ILE A 445 13.72 -14.34 0.82
N LEU A 446 14.28 -13.18 1.09
CA LEU A 446 15.59 -12.79 0.58
C LEU A 446 16.66 -13.50 1.42
N LEU A 447 17.59 -14.17 0.75
CA LEU A 447 18.67 -14.88 1.43
C LEU A 447 19.77 -13.90 1.84
N GLU A 448 20.30 -14.04 3.06
CA GLU A 448 21.44 -13.24 3.54
C GLU A 448 22.67 -13.36 2.61
N GLN A 449 22.88 -14.57 2.07
CA GLN A 449 23.90 -14.84 1.08
C GLN A 449 23.31 -15.72 -0.04
N PRO A 450 23.58 -15.39 -1.31
CA PRO A 450 23.19 -16.25 -2.42
C PRO A 450 23.79 -17.65 -2.25
N VAL A 451 23.03 -18.68 -2.62
CA VAL A 451 23.42 -20.06 -2.48
C VAL A 451 23.37 -20.78 -3.82
N ARG A 452 24.41 -21.58 -4.11
CA ARG A 452 24.43 -22.52 -5.24
C ARG A 452 23.96 -23.87 -4.73
N ALA A 453 22.81 -24.34 -5.22
CA ALA A 453 22.16 -25.54 -4.71
C ALA A 453 21.53 -26.39 -5.82
N THR A 454 21.36 -27.68 -5.55
CA THR A 454 20.68 -28.62 -6.45
C THR A 454 19.26 -28.93 -6.01
N LYS A 455 18.95 -28.76 -4.73
CA LYS A 455 17.61 -28.94 -4.15
C LYS A 455 17.32 -27.91 -3.09
N LEU A 456 16.03 -27.64 -2.90
CA LEU A 456 15.50 -26.91 -1.75
C LEU A 456 14.61 -27.83 -0.92
N ARG A 457 14.51 -27.54 0.38
CA ARG A 457 13.59 -28.19 1.29
C ARG A 457 12.84 -27.14 2.10
N LEU A 458 11.51 -27.25 2.09
CA LEU A 458 10.62 -26.51 2.96
C LEU A 458 10.21 -27.45 4.11
N LYS A 459 10.47 -27.04 5.36
CA LYS A 459 10.02 -27.74 6.58
C LYS A 459 8.92 -26.93 7.23
N LEU A 460 7.81 -27.55 7.57
CA LEU A 460 6.72 -26.94 8.34
C LEU A 460 6.99 -27.14 9.84
N LEU A 461 7.15 -26.04 10.57
CA LEU A 461 7.44 -26.08 12.01
C LEU A 461 6.16 -25.94 12.83
N GLU A 462 5.27 -24.98 12.45
CA GLU A 462 3.99 -24.73 13.11
C GLU A 462 2.92 -24.36 12.09
N SER A 463 1.68 -24.80 12.35
CA SER A 463 0.53 -24.55 11.47
C SER A 463 -0.78 -24.74 12.22
N ARG A 464 -1.84 -24.08 11.74
CA ARG A 464 -3.23 -24.20 12.23
C ARG A 464 -3.97 -25.43 11.73
N GLY A 465 -3.33 -26.23 10.89
CA GLY A 465 -3.88 -27.41 10.25
C GLY A 465 -2.96 -27.85 9.13
N VAL A 466 -3.45 -28.72 8.23
CA VAL A 466 -2.68 -29.15 7.06
C VAL A 466 -2.44 -27.95 6.15
N ALA A 467 -1.19 -27.53 5.98
CA ALA A 467 -0.80 -26.42 5.11
C ALA A 467 -0.95 -26.81 3.64
N ASN A 468 -1.56 -25.94 2.83
CA ASN A 468 -1.74 -26.13 1.39
C ASN A 468 -0.76 -25.21 0.65
N ILE A 469 0.34 -25.73 0.15
CA ILE A 469 1.36 -24.96 -0.57
C ILE A 469 1.05 -24.98 -2.06
N SER A 470 0.65 -23.84 -2.59
CA SER A 470 0.30 -23.64 -4.00
C SER A 470 1.51 -23.28 -4.86
N ARG A 471 2.59 -22.74 -4.27
CA ARG A 471 3.85 -22.43 -4.96
C ARG A 471 5.05 -22.48 -4.02
N LEU A 472 6.16 -23.00 -4.54
CA LEU A 472 7.52 -22.85 -4.05
C LEU A 472 8.40 -22.58 -5.26
N ALA A 473 9.03 -21.43 -5.32
CA ALA A 473 9.89 -21.01 -6.41
C ALA A 473 11.21 -20.46 -5.87
N ALA A 474 12.24 -20.51 -6.69
CA ALA A 474 13.58 -20.03 -6.35
C ALA A 474 14.06 -19.05 -7.41
N HIS A 475 14.47 -17.88 -6.99
CA HIS A 475 14.78 -16.79 -7.88
C HIS A 475 16.18 -16.21 -7.66
N TRP A 476 16.69 -15.55 -8.70
CA TRP A 476 17.78 -14.61 -8.61
C TRP A 476 17.22 -13.19 -8.62
N VAL A 477 17.55 -12.38 -7.61
CA VAL A 477 17.18 -10.97 -7.59
C VAL A 477 17.96 -10.23 -8.67
N PRO A 478 17.29 -9.54 -9.60
CA PRO A 478 17.95 -8.79 -10.67
C PRO A 478 18.88 -7.71 -10.12
N ASP A 479 19.94 -7.39 -10.87
CA ASP A 479 20.84 -6.32 -10.53
C ASP A 479 20.12 -4.96 -10.70
N ILE A 480 20.06 -4.19 -9.64
CA ILE A 480 19.41 -2.88 -9.61
C ILE A 480 20.17 -1.88 -10.50
N GLU A 481 21.51 -1.91 -10.46
CA GLU A 481 22.34 -0.98 -11.23
C GLU A 481 22.20 -1.20 -12.74
N GLU A 482 22.09 -2.46 -13.17
CA GLU A 482 21.86 -2.79 -14.59
C GLU A 482 20.47 -2.35 -15.10
N LEU A 483 19.48 -2.26 -14.22
CA LEU A 483 18.10 -1.93 -14.57
C LEU A 483 17.77 -0.45 -14.44
N SER A 484 18.51 0.27 -13.60
CA SER A 484 18.32 1.71 -13.40
C SER A 484 18.86 2.46 -14.62
N LEU A 485 17.96 3.07 -15.39
CA LEU A 485 18.31 3.93 -16.53
C LEU A 485 18.46 5.40 -16.11
N ALA A 486 17.87 5.77 -14.97
CA ALA A 486 18.06 7.08 -14.38
C ALA A 486 19.48 7.14 -13.81
N THR A 487 20.30 8.03 -14.31
CA THR A 487 21.39 8.56 -13.50
C THR A 487 20.75 9.10 -12.22
N GLU A 488 20.96 8.42 -11.11
CA GLU A 488 20.70 9.02 -9.80
C GLU A 488 21.36 10.39 -9.86
N GLY A 489 20.58 11.45 -9.57
CA GLY A 489 21.08 12.81 -9.74
C GLY A 489 22.45 12.89 -9.08
N ALA A 490 23.43 13.44 -9.78
CA ALA A 490 24.81 13.48 -9.33
C ALA A 490 24.80 13.86 -7.85
N MET A 491 25.44 13.06 -6.99
CA MET A 491 25.48 13.32 -5.54
C MET A 491 25.92 14.77 -5.39
N MET A 492 24.99 15.64 -4.96
CA MET A 492 25.27 17.05 -4.83
C MET A 492 26.30 17.22 -3.71
N GLU A 493 27.29 18.06 -3.97
CA GLU A 493 28.35 18.29 -3.02
C GLU A 493 27.82 19.07 -1.82
N LYS A 494 27.81 18.43 -0.64
CA LYS A 494 27.42 19.09 0.61
C LYS A 494 28.33 20.25 0.90
N LYS A 495 27.73 21.40 1.25
CA LYS A 495 28.47 22.56 1.73
C LYS A 495 28.73 22.47 3.24
N GLY A 496 29.91 22.79 3.69
CA GLY A 496 30.25 22.91 5.11
C GLY A 496 29.63 24.18 5.71
N TRP A 497 29.14 24.08 6.93
CA TRP A 497 28.54 25.20 7.65
C TRP A 497 28.60 25.03 9.17
N LYS A 498 28.31 26.11 9.89
CA LYS A 498 28.19 26.13 11.35
C LYS A 498 26.99 26.97 11.78
N VAL A 499 26.39 26.64 12.92
CA VAL A 499 25.34 27.46 13.54
C VAL A 499 25.94 28.70 14.16
N ILE A 500 25.41 29.88 13.86
CA ILE A 500 25.80 31.16 14.45
C ILE A 500 24.70 31.80 15.30
N ALA A 501 23.46 31.36 15.17
CA ALA A 501 22.35 31.70 16.04
C ALA A 501 21.29 30.60 16.02
N GLU A 502 20.66 30.33 17.17
CA GLU A 502 19.60 29.32 17.28
C GLU A 502 18.20 29.88 16.98
N ARG A 503 17.96 31.17 17.22
CA ARG A 503 16.64 31.81 16.99
C ARG A 503 16.80 33.21 16.43
N PRO A 504 16.47 33.46 15.17
CA PRO A 504 16.14 32.40 14.16
C PRO A 504 17.36 31.54 13.87
N PHE A 505 17.14 30.26 13.57
CA PHE A 505 18.19 29.29 13.26
C PHE A 505 19.00 29.77 12.07
N THR A 506 20.25 30.21 12.32
CA THR A 506 21.09 30.90 11.35
C THR A 506 22.41 30.17 11.18
N LEU A 507 22.75 29.89 9.94
CA LEU A 507 23.95 29.17 9.53
C LEU A 507 24.92 30.14 8.84
N GLU A 508 26.23 29.94 9.04
CA GLU A 508 27.28 30.50 8.22
C GLU A 508 27.98 29.39 7.45
N LEU A 509 27.96 29.45 6.11
CA LEU A 509 28.71 28.53 5.26
C LEU A 509 30.23 28.75 5.45
N ASP A 510 31.04 27.71 5.25
CA ASP A 510 32.49 27.80 5.32
C ASP A 510 33.06 28.83 4.35
N GLU A 511 32.46 28.92 3.17
CA GLU A 511 32.76 29.93 2.15
C GLU A 511 31.48 30.45 1.50
N MET A 512 31.55 31.54 0.73
CA MET A 512 30.46 31.98 -0.10
C MET A 512 30.26 30.94 -1.21
N ALA A 513 29.05 30.39 -1.31
CA ALA A 513 28.75 29.30 -2.24
C ALA A 513 27.45 29.53 -3.04
N GLU A 514 27.44 29.02 -4.24
CA GLU A 514 26.22 28.87 -5.03
C GLU A 514 25.36 27.74 -4.41
N MET A 515 24.20 28.10 -3.87
CA MET A 515 23.29 27.15 -3.24
C MET A 515 22.30 26.60 -4.28
N GLU A 516 22.19 25.28 -4.37
CA GLU A 516 21.22 24.58 -5.25
C GLU A 516 19.96 24.17 -4.52
N GLY A 517 20.08 23.87 -3.22
CA GLY A 517 19.00 23.38 -2.39
C GLY A 517 19.44 22.96 -1.00
N PHE A 518 18.55 22.36 -0.27
CA PHE A 518 18.82 21.78 1.04
C PHE A 518 18.04 20.48 1.24
N ARG A 519 18.46 19.68 2.21
CA ARG A 519 17.76 18.48 2.64
C ARG A 519 17.42 18.60 4.12
N TYR A 520 16.17 18.34 4.47
CA TYR A 520 15.73 18.17 5.85
C TYR A 520 15.50 16.67 6.13
N THR A 521 16.05 16.19 7.26
CA THR A 521 15.88 14.81 7.72
C THR A 521 15.29 14.87 9.12
N PRO A 522 14.00 14.53 9.33
CA PRO A 522 13.39 14.61 10.64
C PRO A 522 14.03 13.59 11.60
N SER A 523 14.28 14.00 12.85
CA SER A 523 14.80 13.13 13.91
C SER A 523 13.82 12.96 15.07
N GLY A 524 12.77 13.81 15.16
CA GLY A 524 11.72 13.79 16.18
C GLY A 524 10.43 13.13 15.68
N GLU A 525 9.41 13.15 16.53
CA GLU A 525 8.07 12.66 16.24
C GLU A 525 7.01 13.71 16.58
N GLY A 526 5.86 13.68 15.90
CA GLY A 526 4.71 14.53 16.19
C GLY A 526 5.02 16.02 16.15
N ASP A 527 4.83 16.72 17.26
CA ASP A 527 5.03 18.18 17.37
C ASP A 527 6.50 18.64 17.25
N GLU A 528 7.46 17.73 17.28
CA GLU A 528 8.88 18.03 17.10
C GLU A 528 9.30 18.06 15.63
N VAL A 529 8.46 17.56 14.72
CA VAL A 529 8.73 17.50 13.28
C VAL A 529 8.37 18.84 12.63
N ILE A 530 9.28 19.38 11.83
CA ILE A 530 9.02 20.56 11.00
C ILE A 530 8.19 20.13 9.79
N THR A 531 7.02 20.70 9.65
CA THR A 531 6.14 20.45 8.50
C THR A 531 6.15 21.58 7.48
N HIS A 532 6.37 22.82 7.93
CA HIS A 532 6.46 24.00 7.06
C HIS A 532 7.76 24.75 7.34
N TYR A 533 8.34 25.34 6.31
CA TYR A 533 9.61 26.02 6.42
C TYR A 533 9.65 27.33 5.62
N THR A 534 10.55 28.22 6.04
CA THR A 534 11.01 29.35 5.24
C THR A 534 12.54 29.37 5.29
N LEU A 535 13.17 29.48 4.13
CA LEU A 535 14.62 29.61 3.99
C LEU A 535 14.95 30.98 3.38
N SER A 536 15.83 31.73 4.04
CA SER A 536 16.34 33.00 3.54
C SER A 536 17.87 32.94 3.44
N GLY A 537 18.44 33.60 2.45
CA GLY A 537 19.88 33.70 2.22
C GLY A 537 20.38 35.13 2.31
N SER A 538 21.67 35.28 2.64
CA SER A 538 22.36 36.56 2.68
C SER A 538 23.84 36.41 2.30
N ALA A 539 24.36 37.37 1.58
CA ALA A 539 25.80 37.45 1.28
C ALA A 539 26.62 38.05 2.43
N ASP A 540 26.05 38.96 3.23
CA ASP A 540 26.73 39.77 4.22
C ASP A 540 26.19 39.65 5.66
N GLY A 541 25.13 38.83 5.83
CA GLY A 541 24.44 38.64 7.11
C GLY A 541 23.56 39.79 7.56
N LYS A 542 23.36 40.81 6.72
CA LYS A 542 22.57 42.02 7.02
C LYS A 542 21.32 42.12 6.15
N GLU A 543 21.47 41.98 4.84
CA GLU A 543 20.36 41.96 3.89
C GLU A 543 19.98 40.53 3.59
N TRP A 544 18.71 40.21 3.75
CA TRP A 544 18.16 38.86 3.63
C TRP A 544 17.13 38.78 2.50
N GLU A 545 17.30 37.80 1.63
CA GLU A 545 16.36 37.46 0.56
C GLU A 545 15.71 36.10 0.87
N MET A 546 14.40 36.00 0.66
CA MET A 546 13.70 34.71 0.77
C MET A 546 14.09 33.83 -0.42
N LEU A 547 14.66 32.66 -0.15
CA LEU A 547 15.09 31.70 -1.16
C LEU A 547 14.03 30.64 -1.44
N SER A 548 13.34 30.18 -0.40
CA SER A 548 12.33 29.13 -0.50
C SER A 548 11.36 29.20 0.67
N ILE A 549 10.13 28.84 0.41
CA ILE A 549 9.09 28.63 1.41
C ILE A 549 8.25 27.44 0.95
N GLY A 550 7.87 26.53 1.85
CA GLY A 550 7.12 25.35 1.46
C GLY A 550 6.69 24.49 2.63
N GLU A 551 6.10 23.38 2.26
CA GLU A 551 5.67 22.29 3.13
C GLU A 551 6.50 21.04 2.82
N PHE A 552 6.87 20.26 3.84
CA PHE A 552 7.46 18.94 3.64
C PHE A 552 6.34 17.91 3.43
N GLY A 553 6.34 17.27 2.26
CA GLY A 553 5.29 16.35 1.85
C GLY A 553 5.19 15.13 2.74
N ASN A 554 4.02 14.91 3.35
CA ASN A 554 3.67 13.74 4.17
C ASN A 554 4.68 13.36 5.28
N ILE A 555 5.47 14.34 5.77
CA ILE A 555 6.63 14.07 6.64
C ILE A 555 6.24 13.52 8.02
N LEU A 556 5.01 13.75 8.48
CA LEU A 556 4.51 13.23 9.75
C LEU A 556 4.23 11.72 9.70
N ASN A 557 3.65 11.24 8.60
CA ASN A 557 3.28 9.82 8.42
C ASN A 557 4.38 9.02 7.72
N ASN A 558 5.27 9.71 7.00
CA ASN A 558 6.43 9.14 6.32
C ASN A 558 7.68 10.00 6.55
N PRO A 559 8.34 9.88 7.71
CA PRO A 559 9.45 10.74 8.14
C PRO A 559 10.77 10.37 7.42
N ILE A 560 10.80 10.54 6.10
CA ILE A 560 11.99 10.31 5.27
C ILE A 560 12.75 11.62 5.00
N PRO A 561 14.06 11.57 4.67
CA PRO A 561 14.78 12.74 4.21
C PRO A 561 14.13 13.36 2.97
N GLN A 562 13.89 14.68 2.99
CA GLN A 562 13.27 15.41 1.88
C GLN A 562 14.22 16.48 1.36
N TYR A 563 14.51 16.43 0.06
CA TYR A 563 15.34 17.39 -0.63
C TYR A 563 14.48 18.48 -1.27
N GLN A 564 14.84 19.74 -1.00
CA GLN A 564 14.18 20.93 -1.53
C GLN A 564 15.13 21.68 -2.46
N LYS A 565 14.82 21.66 -3.77
CA LYS A 565 15.59 22.39 -4.77
C LYS A 565 15.14 23.85 -4.84
N LEU A 566 16.08 24.79 -4.89
CA LEU A 566 15.76 26.19 -5.15
C LEU A 566 15.29 26.37 -6.59
N SER A 567 14.38 27.33 -6.80
CA SER A 567 13.92 27.70 -8.15
C SER A 567 15.05 28.26 -9.03
N GLU A 568 16.02 28.91 -8.41
CA GLU A 568 17.26 29.38 -9.03
C GLU A 568 18.43 29.29 -8.04
N ARG A 569 19.65 29.08 -8.56
CA ARG A 569 20.85 29.09 -7.73
C ARG A 569 21.12 30.49 -7.19
N LYS A 570 21.52 30.57 -5.93
CA LYS A 570 21.84 31.84 -5.26
C LYS A 570 23.19 31.75 -4.56
N SER A 571 23.99 32.81 -4.73
CA SER A 571 25.28 32.93 -4.05
C SER A 571 25.05 33.49 -2.65
N VAL A 572 25.33 32.68 -1.61
CA VAL A 572 25.08 33.02 -0.21
C VAL A 572 26.24 32.66 0.67
N LYS A 573 26.41 33.42 1.78
CA LYS A 573 27.33 33.13 2.88
C LYS A 573 26.58 32.72 4.13
N TYR A 574 25.38 33.27 4.30
CA TYR A 574 24.52 33.04 5.47
C TYR A 574 23.16 32.51 5.05
N LEU A 575 22.63 31.59 5.82
CA LEU A 575 21.29 31.04 5.65
C LEU A 575 20.52 31.18 6.95
N ARG A 576 19.23 31.51 6.84
CA ARG A 576 18.30 31.53 7.95
C ARG A 576 17.17 30.58 7.65
N PHE A 577 17.00 29.59 8.51
CA PHE A 577 15.93 28.60 8.42
C PHE A 577 14.92 28.83 9.54
N THR A 578 13.64 28.89 9.22
CA THR A 578 12.56 28.89 10.19
C THR A 578 11.61 27.77 9.85
N GLY A 579 11.27 26.96 10.86
CA GLY A 579 10.38 25.83 10.74
C GLY A 579 9.19 25.93 11.66
N THR A 580 8.05 25.45 11.24
CA THR A 580 6.88 25.27 12.11
C THR A 580 6.33 23.83 11.97
N ASN A 581 5.74 23.32 13.06
CA ASN A 581 5.04 22.05 13.03
C ASN A 581 3.62 22.20 12.45
N HIS A 582 2.89 21.09 12.37
CA HIS A 582 1.51 21.03 11.84
C HIS A 582 0.51 21.89 12.64
N ASN A 583 0.84 22.25 13.88
CA ASN A 583 0.03 23.14 14.72
C ASN A 583 0.45 24.63 14.59
N GLY A 584 1.38 24.95 13.68
CA GLY A 584 1.90 26.30 13.46
C GLY A 584 2.83 26.80 14.57
N ARG A 585 3.38 25.91 15.41
CA ARG A 585 4.35 26.26 16.45
C ARG A 585 5.77 26.24 15.89
N ASP A 586 6.59 27.21 16.28
CA ASP A 586 7.98 27.26 15.88
C ASP A 586 8.75 26.03 16.39
N VAL A 587 9.44 25.35 15.46
CA VAL A 587 10.36 24.23 15.74
C VAL A 587 11.74 24.63 15.22
N VAL A 588 12.75 24.44 16.06
CA VAL A 588 14.15 24.68 15.69
C VAL A 588 14.75 23.34 15.26
N PRO A 589 15.31 23.22 14.05
CA PRO A 589 15.91 21.97 13.61
C PRO A 589 17.18 21.64 14.43
N HIS A 590 17.44 20.36 14.62
CA HIS A 590 18.73 19.91 15.12
C HIS A 590 19.81 20.04 14.04
N ILE A 591 21.07 20.15 14.48
CA ILE A 591 22.22 20.38 13.58
C ILE A 591 22.36 19.27 12.52
N ASP A 592 22.01 18.04 12.87
CA ASP A 592 22.13 16.87 12.00
C ASP A 592 20.93 16.69 11.04
N GLU A 593 19.89 17.53 11.17
CA GLU A 593 18.69 17.44 10.35
C GLU A 593 18.80 18.19 9.02
N LEU A 594 19.77 19.09 8.86
CA LEU A 594 19.91 19.91 7.66
C LEU A 594 21.21 19.63 6.92
N ASP A 595 21.10 19.40 5.63
CA ASP A 595 22.22 19.41 4.68
C ASP A 595 22.02 20.52 3.66
N ILE A 596 23.10 21.23 3.31
CA ILE A 596 23.09 22.32 2.33
C ILE A 596 23.88 21.88 1.09
N PHE A 597 23.38 22.17 -0.09
CA PHE A 597 23.97 21.77 -1.38
C PHE A 597 24.16 22.94 -2.34
#